data_2eb7397cdae173680fcfec96cd793c07
#
_entry.id   2eb7397cdae173680fcfec96cd793c07
#
_cell.length_a   1.000
_cell.length_b   1.000
_cell.length_c   1.000
_cell.angle_alpha   90.00
_cell.angle_beta   90.00
_cell.angle_gamma   90.00
#
_symmetry.space_group_name_H-M   'P 1'
#
loop_
_entity.id
_entity.type
_entity.pdbx_description
1 polymer ?
#
loop_
_entity_poly.entity_id
_entity_poly.type
_entity_poly.pdbx_seq_one_letter_code
_entity_poly.pdbx_strand_id
1 'polypeptide(L)'
;MTDPTTTTTFPDATFDSDGPDRGAASFNPVMWFPPAEKQFVQTCYRMADSILEYGSGGSTVFAARETSARVVSIESDRAWAEALSAHLVAEGIDRPDVAVNWCDIGPTRGWGQPGKASSWGRFHTYPLQPWSIPGFSPELVLIDGRFRMACLAAVMLHCQRPTTVLFDDYTRRKTYHAVEQVLQPNARIGRMVRFEIEPKDYDRATYACMLPWFFSTD
;
A
#
# COMPACT_ATOMS: atom_id res chain seq x y z
N MET A 1 25.66 -42.57 -6.46
CA MET A 1 24.50 -42.26 -5.60
C MET A 1 25.00 -41.28 -4.56
N THR A 2 24.81 -40.00 -4.80
CA THR A 2 25.08 -38.91 -3.84
C THR A 2 23.99 -37.90 -4.05
N ASP A 3 23.12 -37.81 -3.06
CA ASP A 3 22.01 -36.86 -2.97
C ASP A 3 22.57 -35.50 -2.48
N PRO A 4 22.32 -34.36 -3.18
CA PRO A 4 22.59 -33.06 -2.63
C PRO A 4 21.29 -32.36 -2.26
N THR A 5 20.80 -32.58 -1.04
CA THR A 5 19.78 -31.74 -0.43
C THR A 5 20.43 -30.41 -0.04
N THR A 6 20.44 -29.45 -0.95
CA THR A 6 20.86 -28.08 -0.64
C THR A 6 19.70 -27.35 -0.01
N THR A 7 19.67 -27.34 1.32
CA THR A 7 18.76 -26.48 2.09
C THR A 7 19.23 -25.03 1.95
N THR A 8 18.55 -24.25 1.13
CA THR A 8 18.77 -22.80 1.03
C THR A 8 18.14 -22.15 2.27
N THR A 9 18.96 -21.86 3.27
CA THR A 9 18.58 -21.02 4.41
C THR A 9 18.59 -19.56 3.95
N PHE A 10 17.40 -18.92 3.91
CA PHE A 10 17.29 -17.48 3.75
C PHE A 10 17.78 -16.82 5.05
N PRO A 11 18.59 -15.74 4.98
CA PRO A 11 18.99 -15.01 6.16
C PRO A 11 17.76 -14.33 6.77
N ASP A 12 17.54 -14.56 8.08
CA ASP A 12 16.59 -13.82 8.90
C ASP A 12 16.88 -12.32 8.79
N ALA A 13 16.03 -11.59 8.09
CA ALA A 13 16.02 -10.14 8.16
C ALA A 13 15.50 -9.79 9.55
N THR A 14 16.38 -9.32 10.42
CA THR A 14 16.01 -8.69 11.68
C THR A 14 15.23 -7.41 11.34
N PHE A 15 13.90 -7.50 11.34
CA PHE A 15 13.03 -6.36 11.29
C PHE A 15 12.99 -5.73 12.68
N ASP A 16 13.24 -4.42 12.78
CA ASP A 16 12.92 -3.64 13.96
C ASP A 16 11.45 -3.88 14.33
N SER A 17 11.24 -4.53 15.47
CA SER A 17 9.93 -4.97 15.95
C SER A 17 9.09 -3.82 16.52
N ASP A 18 9.63 -2.62 16.57
CA ASP A 18 9.00 -1.48 17.20
C ASP A 18 8.23 -0.63 16.19
N GLY A 19 6.97 -1.02 15.95
CA GLY A 19 5.98 -0.12 15.37
C GLY A 19 5.72 1.06 16.33
N PRO A 20 5.10 2.17 15.86
CA PRO A 20 4.84 3.34 16.69
C PRO A 20 4.18 2.94 17.99
N ASP A 21 4.74 3.45 19.11
CA ASP A 21 4.31 3.15 20.48
C ASP A 21 2.80 3.39 20.61
N ARG A 22 2.06 2.32 21.00
CA ARG A 22 0.60 2.32 21.22
C ARG A 22 0.23 2.72 22.65
N GLY A 23 1.20 3.25 23.42
CA GLY A 23 0.95 3.79 24.74
C GLY A 23 0.05 5.03 24.68
N ALA A 24 -0.67 5.35 25.76
CA ALA A 24 -1.62 6.45 25.90
C ALA A 24 -1.04 7.88 25.73
N ALA A 25 0.14 8.01 25.13
CA ALA A 25 0.65 9.22 24.53
C ALA A 25 -0.17 9.52 23.27
N SER A 26 -0.60 10.75 23.07
CA SER A 26 -1.46 11.23 22.00
C SER A 26 -1.15 10.56 20.64
N PHE A 27 -2.13 9.84 20.07
CA PHE A 27 -2.02 9.27 18.74
C PHE A 27 -1.65 10.39 17.75
N ASN A 28 -0.50 10.24 17.11
CA ASN A 28 0.03 11.25 16.18
C ASN A 28 0.49 10.57 14.88
N PRO A 29 -0.37 10.49 13.88
CA PRO A 29 -0.02 9.87 12.59
C PRO A 29 0.90 10.78 11.78
N VAL A 30 2.21 10.51 11.84
CA VAL A 30 3.22 11.25 11.10
C VAL A 30 3.44 10.64 9.72
N MET A 31 3.64 11.48 8.71
CA MET A 31 4.04 11.04 7.36
C MET A 31 5.54 10.67 7.38
N TRP A 32 5.83 9.38 7.46
CA TRP A 32 7.18 8.79 7.61
C TRP A 32 7.90 8.60 6.27
N PHE A 33 7.97 9.65 5.46
CA PHE A 33 8.81 9.65 4.26
C PHE A 33 10.06 10.50 4.46
N PRO A 34 11.20 10.15 3.83
CA PRO A 34 12.31 11.07 3.71
C PRO A 34 11.87 12.37 3.01
N PRO A 35 12.59 13.48 3.19
CA PRO A 35 12.13 14.80 2.73
C PRO A 35 11.74 14.88 1.25
N ALA A 36 12.54 14.26 0.36
CA ALA A 36 12.28 14.30 -1.08
C ALA A 36 11.01 13.52 -1.47
N GLU A 37 10.83 12.32 -0.92
CA GLU A 37 9.65 11.49 -1.13
C GLU A 37 8.40 12.15 -0.54
N LYS A 38 8.53 12.72 0.67
CA LYS A 38 7.43 13.45 1.32
C LYS A 38 6.95 14.61 0.46
N GLN A 39 7.87 15.44 -0.01
CA GLN A 39 7.54 16.57 -0.89
C GLN A 39 6.88 16.09 -2.18
N PHE A 40 7.37 15.00 -2.76
CA PHE A 40 6.83 14.44 -3.99
C PHE A 40 5.41 13.91 -3.79
N VAL A 41 5.15 13.11 -2.73
CA VAL A 41 3.81 12.63 -2.38
C VAL A 41 2.84 13.81 -2.19
N GLN A 42 3.23 14.81 -1.40
CA GLN A 42 2.41 16.00 -1.16
C GLN A 42 2.07 16.77 -2.44
N THR A 43 3.03 16.86 -3.37
CA THR A 43 2.80 17.50 -4.67
C THR A 43 1.79 16.71 -5.50
N CYS A 44 1.96 15.39 -5.61
CA CYS A 44 1.03 14.53 -6.35
C CYS A 44 -0.38 14.56 -5.73
N TYR A 45 -0.49 14.57 -4.40
CA TYR A 45 -1.77 14.61 -3.70
C TYR A 45 -2.55 15.89 -3.97
N ARG A 46 -1.88 17.05 -4.01
CA ARG A 46 -2.54 18.33 -4.33
C ARG A 46 -3.03 18.43 -5.77
N MET A 47 -2.52 17.57 -6.66
CA MET A 47 -2.90 17.58 -8.08
C MET A 47 -3.97 16.54 -8.43
N ALA A 48 -4.26 15.60 -7.54
CA ALA A 48 -5.19 14.51 -7.79
C ALA A 48 -6.59 14.83 -7.24
N ASP A 49 -7.63 14.46 -7.99
CA ASP A 49 -9.02 14.54 -7.56
C ASP A 49 -9.49 13.27 -6.83
N SER A 50 -8.79 12.15 -7.03
CA SER A 50 -9.12 10.87 -6.40
C SER A 50 -7.86 10.08 -6.05
N ILE A 51 -7.75 9.68 -4.79
CA ILE A 51 -6.57 9.04 -4.20
C ILE A 51 -6.96 7.71 -3.56
N LEU A 52 -6.24 6.65 -3.91
CA LEU A 52 -6.24 5.38 -3.20
C LEU A 52 -4.93 5.26 -2.41
N GLU A 53 -5.03 4.92 -1.13
CA GLU A 53 -3.88 4.55 -0.32
C GLU A 53 -3.97 3.09 0.09
N TYR A 54 -2.90 2.35 -0.12
CA TYR A 54 -2.64 1.08 0.54
C TYR A 54 -1.66 1.33 1.69
N GLY A 55 -2.16 1.28 2.92
CA GLY A 55 -1.52 1.75 4.13
C GLY A 55 -1.99 3.16 4.48
N SER A 56 -2.57 3.32 5.67
CA SER A 56 -3.11 4.59 6.15
C SER A 56 -2.21 5.23 7.20
N GLY A 57 -2.21 6.58 7.28
CA GLY A 57 -1.41 7.28 8.26
C GLY A 57 -1.32 8.77 8.06
N GLY A 58 -0.13 9.33 8.23
CA GLY A 58 0.12 10.77 8.05
C GLY A 58 -0.14 11.28 6.64
N SER A 59 -0.04 10.43 5.62
CA SER A 59 -0.43 10.77 4.24
C SER A 59 -1.94 10.96 4.13
N THR A 60 -2.74 10.11 4.79
CA THR A 60 -4.21 10.22 4.86
C THR A 60 -4.62 11.52 5.55
N VAL A 61 -3.98 11.87 6.69
CA VAL A 61 -4.22 13.14 7.39
C VAL A 61 -3.88 14.34 6.50
N PHE A 62 -2.74 14.27 5.80
CA PHE A 62 -2.37 15.31 4.85
C PHE A 62 -3.41 15.46 3.73
N ALA A 63 -3.85 14.36 3.13
CA ALA A 63 -4.86 14.37 2.08
C ALA A 63 -6.18 15.00 2.58
N ALA A 64 -6.65 14.58 3.76
CA ALA A 64 -7.88 15.12 4.36
C ALA A 64 -7.81 16.62 4.62
N ARG A 65 -6.65 17.12 5.07
CA ARG A 65 -6.45 18.52 5.46
C ARG A 65 -6.11 19.44 4.30
N GLU A 66 -5.28 18.99 3.38
CA GLU A 66 -4.58 19.84 2.41
C GLU A 66 -5.09 19.70 0.97
N THR A 67 -6.07 18.81 0.73
CA THR A 67 -6.62 18.56 -0.61
C THR A 67 -8.13 18.53 -0.59
N SER A 68 -8.77 18.66 -1.77
CA SER A 68 -10.19 18.37 -1.97
C SER A 68 -10.45 16.99 -2.56
N ALA A 69 -9.40 16.15 -2.67
CA ALA A 69 -9.49 14.83 -3.28
C ALA A 69 -10.46 13.91 -2.53
N ARG A 70 -11.16 13.06 -3.26
CA ARG A 70 -11.79 11.87 -2.68
C ARG A 70 -10.70 10.87 -2.31
N VAL A 71 -10.65 10.46 -1.05
CA VAL A 71 -9.61 9.56 -0.53
C VAL A 71 -10.23 8.26 -0.03
N VAL A 72 -9.70 7.15 -0.52
CA VAL A 72 -9.96 5.81 0.02
C VAL A 72 -8.63 5.25 0.52
N SER A 73 -8.51 5.02 1.81
CA SER A 73 -7.32 4.43 2.42
C SER A 73 -7.65 3.06 2.99
N ILE A 74 -6.81 2.06 2.67
CA ILE A 74 -6.97 0.66 3.10
C ILE A 74 -5.93 0.34 4.16
N GLU A 75 -6.40 -0.14 5.31
CA GLU A 75 -5.54 -0.48 6.45
C GLU A 75 -5.79 -1.92 6.92
N SER A 76 -4.72 -2.63 7.22
CA SER A 76 -4.78 -4.01 7.72
C SER A 76 -4.86 -4.10 9.25
N ASP A 77 -4.35 -3.12 9.98
CA ASP A 77 -4.43 -3.05 11.43
C ASP A 77 -5.71 -2.35 11.86
N ARG A 78 -6.61 -3.11 12.48
CA ARG A 78 -7.92 -2.60 12.91
C ARG A 78 -7.80 -1.46 13.90
N ALA A 79 -6.95 -1.63 14.92
CA ALA A 79 -6.80 -0.63 15.97
C ALA A 79 -6.20 0.68 15.41
N TRP A 80 -5.27 0.58 14.47
CA TRP A 80 -4.73 1.73 13.77
C TRP A 80 -5.77 2.44 12.91
N ALA A 81 -6.57 1.70 12.14
CA ALA A 81 -7.64 2.28 11.31
C ALA A 81 -8.69 3.03 12.15
N GLU A 82 -9.13 2.41 13.27
CA GLU A 82 -10.07 3.03 14.22
C GLU A 82 -9.47 4.29 14.87
N ALA A 83 -8.19 4.24 15.29
CA ALA A 83 -7.52 5.39 15.90
C ALA A 83 -7.32 6.54 14.91
N LEU A 84 -6.97 6.23 13.64
CA LEU A 84 -6.82 7.25 12.61
C LEU A 84 -8.15 7.91 12.27
N SER A 85 -9.23 7.14 12.14
CA SER A 85 -10.57 7.68 11.92
C SER A 85 -11.00 8.60 13.06
N ALA A 86 -10.77 8.19 14.32
CA ALA A 86 -11.06 9.01 15.49
C ALA A 86 -10.21 10.30 15.51
N HIS A 87 -8.95 10.22 15.07
CA HIS A 87 -8.08 11.39 14.96
C HIS A 87 -8.59 12.40 13.91
N LEU A 88 -9.03 11.94 12.74
CA LEU A 88 -9.60 12.81 11.70
C LEU A 88 -10.83 13.58 12.24
N VAL A 89 -11.71 12.90 13.00
CA VAL A 89 -12.86 13.51 13.66
C VAL A 89 -12.42 14.53 14.71
N ALA A 90 -11.48 14.17 15.58
CA ALA A 90 -10.99 15.05 16.66
C ALA A 90 -10.32 16.33 16.14
N GLU A 91 -9.66 16.24 14.99
CA GLU A 91 -9.03 17.40 14.30
C GLU A 91 -10.02 18.20 13.44
N GLY A 92 -11.28 17.77 13.32
CA GLY A 92 -12.29 18.44 12.49
C GLY A 92 -12.00 18.39 10.99
N ILE A 93 -11.31 17.34 10.55
CA ILE A 93 -10.94 17.09 9.14
C ILE A 93 -11.59 15.81 8.60
N ASP A 94 -12.61 15.31 9.29
CA ASP A 94 -13.43 14.18 8.83
C ASP A 94 -14.37 14.66 7.72
N ARG A 95 -14.08 14.27 6.50
CA ARG A 95 -14.89 14.61 5.33
C ARG A 95 -15.59 13.35 4.81
N PRO A 96 -16.80 13.46 4.26
CA PRO A 96 -17.56 12.30 3.75
C PRO A 96 -16.90 11.62 2.55
N ASP A 97 -15.98 12.29 1.88
CA ASP A 97 -15.19 11.82 0.75
C ASP A 97 -13.79 11.30 1.15
N VAL A 98 -13.48 11.25 2.45
CA VAL A 98 -12.27 10.64 3.01
C VAL A 98 -12.66 9.43 3.87
N ALA A 99 -12.26 8.24 3.45
CA ALA A 99 -12.60 6.99 4.13
C ALA A 99 -11.34 6.18 4.48
N VAL A 100 -11.21 5.82 5.76
CA VAL A 100 -10.22 4.83 6.23
C VAL A 100 -10.94 3.51 6.41
N ASN A 101 -10.62 2.53 5.57
CA ASN A 101 -11.26 1.24 5.52
C ASN A 101 -10.34 0.16 6.10
N TRP A 102 -10.73 -0.43 7.21
CA TRP A 102 -10.06 -1.62 7.69
C TRP A 102 -10.34 -2.81 6.79
N CYS A 103 -9.28 -3.57 6.46
CA CYS A 103 -9.35 -4.82 5.72
C CYS A 103 -8.91 -5.98 6.61
N ASP A 104 -9.80 -6.95 6.84
CA ASP A 104 -9.52 -8.13 7.65
C ASP A 104 -8.64 -9.14 6.90
N ILE A 105 -7.35 -9.09 7.17
CA ILE A 105 -6.35 -10.07 6.69
C ILE A 105 -6.01 -11.15 7.74
N GLY A 106 -6.76 -11.21 8.85
CA GLY A 106 -6.47 -11.99 10.04
C GLY A 106 -5.68 -11.20 11.08
N PRO A 107 -5.15 -11.85 12.12
CA PRO A 107 -4.34 -11.19 13.14
C PRO A 107 -3.15 -10.45 12.54
N THR A 108 -2.88 -9.24 13.01
CA THR A 108 -1.76 -8.40 12.60
C THR A 108 -0.70 -8.27 13.69
N ARG A 109 0.52 -7.96 13.28
CA ARG A 109 1.66 -7.53 14.11
C ARG A 109 1.97 -6.06 13.84
N GLY A 110 3.09 -5.57 14.36
CA GLY A 110 3.55 -4.20 14.11
C GLY A 110 3.49 -3.82 12.62
N TRP A 111 3.10 -2.59 12.34
CA TRP A 111 2.95 -2.08 10.98
C TRP A 111 1.91 -2.83 10.11
N GLY A 112 0.90 -3.43 10.73
CA GLY A 112 -0.15 -4.15 10.00
C GLY A 112 0.32 -5.44 9.31
N GLN A 113 1.48 -5.99 9.66
CA GLN A 113 1.98 -7.23 9.08
C GLN A 113 1.08 -8.41 9.44
N PRO A 114 0.87 -9.38 8.52
CA PRO A 114 0.17 -10.61 8.83
C PRO A 114 0.80 -11.34 10.02
N GLY A 115 0.01 -11.61 11.05
CA GLY A 115 0.46 -12.27 12.28
C GLY A 115 0.50 -13.79 12.18
N LYS A 116 -0.27 -14.39 11.27
CA LYS A 116 -0.39 -15.83 11.07
C LYS A 116 -0.41 -16.18 9.59
N ALA A 117 0.50 -17.08 9.17
CA ALA A 117 0.52 -17.59 7.79
C ALA A 117 -0.78 -18.31 7.42
N SER A 118 -1.47 -18.96 8.37
CA SER A 118 -2.74 -19.65 8.14
C SER A 118 -3.88 -18.72 7.67
N SER A 119 -3.72 -17.41 7.80
CA SER A 119 -4.69 -16.43 7.29
C SER A 119 -4.54 -16.12 5.78
N TRP A 120 -3.64 -16.82 5.07
CA TRP A 120 -3.34 -16.57 3.66
C TRP A 120 -4.57 -16.48 2.75
N GLY A 121 -5.63 -17.24 3.05
CA GLY A 121 -6.89 -17.19 2.32
C GLY A 121 -7.62 -15.83 2.35
N ARG A 122 -7.18 -14.89 3.22
CA ARG A 122 -7.73 -13.53 3.31
C ARG A 122 -6.80 -12.47 2.70
N PHE A 123 -5.55 -12.78 2.41
CA PHE A 123 -4.55 -11.78 1.99
C PHE A 123 -4.93 -11.05 0.70
N HIS A 124 -5.57 -11.76 -0.24
CA HIS A 124 -6.03 -11.19 -1.49
C HIS A 124 -7.11 -10.10 -1.32
N THR A 125 -7.81 -10.06 -0.18
CA THR A 125 -8.84 -9.04 0.06
C THR A 125 -8.25 -7.65 0.18
N TYR A 126 -7.06 -7.51 0.75
CA TYR A 126 -6.41 -6.23 0.94
C TYR A 126 -6.16 -5.47 -0.40
N PRO A 127 -5.49 -6.04 -1.39
CA PRO A 127 -5.31 -5.36 -2.67
C PRO A 127 -6.60 -5.20 -3.48
N LEU A 128 -7.62 -6.08 -3.29
CA LEU A 128 -8.83 -6.09 -4.11
C LEU A 128 -10.01 -5.29 -3.53
N GLN A 129 -10.06 -5.09 -2.22
CA GLN A 129 -11.17 -4.41 -1.54
C GLN A 129 -11.54 -3.04 -2.15
N PRO A 130 -10.60 -2.12 -2.44
CA PRO A 130 -10.97 -0.78 -2.91
C PRO A 130 -11.66 -0.79 -4.29
N TRP A 131 -11.40 -1.79 -5.10
CA TRP A 131 -11.93 -1.91 -6.46
C TRP A 131 -13.40 -2.37 -6.50
N SER A 132 -13.96 -2.79 -5.37
CA SER A 132 -15.38 -3.10 -5.21
C SER A 132 -16.22 -1.88 -4.80
N ILE A 133 -15.60 -0.71 -4.57
CA ILE A 133 -16.31 0.51 -4.16
C ILE A 133 -16.99 1.14 -5.38
N PRO A 134 -18.33 1.25 -5.41
CA PRO A 134 -19.04 1.76 -6.57
C PRO A 134 -18.61 3.21 -6.91
N GLY A 135 -18.33 3.46 -8.19
CA GLY A 135 -17.99 4.79 -8.70
C GLY A 135 -16.66 5.34 -8.15
N PHE A 136 -15.77 4.48 -7.66
CA PHE A 136 -14.42 4.88 -7.27
C PHE A 136 -13.41 4.43 -8.33
N SER A 137 -12.72 5.40 -8.93
CA SER A 137 -11.66 5.18 -9.92
C SER A 137 -10.52 6.17 -9.62
N PRO A 138 -9.47 5.73 -8.90
CA PRO A 138 -8.39 6.62 -8.48
C PRO A 138 -7.53 7.10 -9.66
N GLU A 139 -7.10 8.36 -9.58
CA GLU A 139 -6.06 8.92 -10.45
C GLU A 139 -4.68 8.68 -9.91
N LEU A 140 -4.59 8.62 -8.60
CA LEU A 140 -3.34 8.44 -7.87
C LEU A 140 -3.48 7.31 -6.87
N VAL A 141 -2.49 6.43 -6.82
CA VAL A 141 -2.41 5.35 -5.84
C VAL A 141 -1.08 5.44 -5.10
N LEU A 142 -1.13 5.50 -3.77
CA LEU A 142 0.05 5.32 -2.92
C LEU A 142 0.08 3.88 -2.43
N ILE A 143 1.21 3.20 -2.63
CA ILE A 143 1.47 1.85 -2.13
C ILE A 143 2.57 1.93 -1.07
N ASP A 144 2.16 2.00 0.21
CA ASP A 144 3.07 2.05 1.37
C ASP A 144 2.67 1.05 2.48
N GLY A 145 1.60 0.28 2.27
CA GLY A 145 1.08 -0.72 3.21
C GLY A 145 1.67 -2.12 3.04
N ARG A 146 0.78 -3.12 3.03
CA ARG A 146 1.14 -4.54 2.89
C ARG A 146 0.81 -5.07 1.49
N PHE A 147 1.37 -6.24 1.15
CA PHE A 147 1.10 -6.92 -0.13
C PHE A 147 1.36 -6.02 -1.34
N ARG A 148 2.44 -5.22 -1.29
CA ARG A 148 2.66 -4.09 -2.21
C ARG A 148 2.68 -4.50 -3.69
N MET A 149 3.27 -5.64 -4.02
CA MET A 149 3.26 -6.14 -5.40
C MET A 149 1.84 -6.53 -5.83
N ALA A 150 1.05 -7.16 -4.95
CA ALA A 150 -0.35 -7.48 -5.24
C ALA A 150 -1.21 -6.20 -5.37
N CYS A 151 -0.92 -5.16 -4.58
CA CYS A 151 -1.58 -3.86 -4.73
C CYS A 151 -1.29 -3.26 -6.12
N LEU A 152 -0.03 -3.30 -6.59
CA LEU A 152 0.30 -2.86 -7.95
C LEU A 152 -0.43 -3.69 -9.01
N ALA A 153 -0.46 -5.03 -8.86
CA ALA A 153 -1.21 -5.90 -9.76
C ALA A 153 -2.70 -5.55 -9.77
N ALA A 154 -3.30 -5.29 -8.60
CA ALA A 154 -4.70 -4.89 -8.51
C ALA A 154 -4.97 -3.56 -9.26
N VAL A 155 -4.08 -2.56 -9.15
CA VAL A 155 -4.17 -1.33 -9.95
C VAL A 155 -4.14 -1.64 -11.44
N MET A 156 -3.16 -2.44 -11.89
CA MET A 156 -3.02 -2.83 -13.30
C MET A 156 -4.28 -3.51 -13.84
N LEU A 157 -4.91 -4.38 -13.04
CA LEU A 157 -6.06 -5.17 -13.45
C LEU A 157 -7.39 -4.42 -13.40
N HIS A 158 -7.50 -3.38 -12.57
CA HIS A 158 -8.77 -2.75 -12.27
C HIS A 158 -8.86 -1.26 -12.62
N CYS A 159 -7.74 -0.57 -12.92
CA CYS A 159 -7.81 0.84 -13.29
C CYS A 159 -8.68 1.04 -14.53
N GLN A 160 -9.58 2.03 -14.47
CA GLN A 160 -10.51 2.39 -15.55
C GLN A 160 -10.12 3.69 -16.25
N ARG A 161 -9.04 4.32 -15.80
CA ARG A 161 -8.46 5.56 -16.31
C ARG A 161 -6.95 5.55 -16.11
N PRO A 162 -6.19 6.43 -16.80
CA PRO A 162 -4.78 6.62 -16.50
C PRO A 162 -4.56 6.86 -15.02
N THR A 163 -3.67 6.09 -14.41
CA THR A 163 -3.45 6.06 -12.96
C THR A 163 -1.97 6.14 -12.66
N THR A 164 -1.57 7.15 -11.89
CA THR A 164 -0.23 7.27 -11.35
C THR A 164 -0.11 6.43 -10.07
N VAL A 165 0.93 5.61 -9.96
CA VAL A 165 1.22 4.83 -8.75
C VAL A 165 2.54 5.29 -8.13
N LEU A 166 2.50 5.65 -6.86
CA LEU A 166 3.67 5.91 -6.02
C LEU A 166 3.92 4.67 -5.17
N PHE A 167 5.08 4.04 -5.34
CA PHE A 167 5.43 2.79 -4.65
C PHE A 167 6.62 3.03 -3.73
N ASP A 168 6.40 3.04 -2.42
CA ASP A 168 7.46 3.32 -1.44
C ASP A 168 8.32 2.09 -1.12
N ASP A 169 9.52 2.31 -0.57
CA ASP A 169 10.55 1.33 -0.24
C ASP A 169 11.08 0.49 -1.43
N TYR A 170 10.69 0.83 -2.64
CA TYR A 170 10.97 0.04 -3.84
C TYR A 170 12.46 -0.21 -4.05
N THR A 171 13.28 0.84 -3.94
CA THR A 171 14.71 0.72 -4.26
C THR A 171 15.49 -0.09 -3.22
N ARG A 172 14.98 -0.18 -2.00
CA ARG A 172 15.63 -0.90 -0.88
C ARG A 172 15.27 -2.38 -0.86
N ARG A 173 14.12 -2.76 -1.41
CA ARG A 173 13.60 -4.13 -1.35
C ARG A 173 13.66 -4.78 -2.74
N LYS A 174 14.73 -5.54 -2.99
CA LYS A 174 14.97 -6.19 -4.28
C LYS A 174 13.84 -7.14 -4.73
N THR A 175 13.07 -7.68 -3.77
CA THR A 175 11.89 -8.52 -4.07
C THR A 175 10.87 -7.79 -4.91
N TYR A 176 10.72 -6.47 -4.71
CA TYR A 176 9.78 -5.66 -5.49
C TYR A 176 10.19 -5.49 -6.96
N HIS A 177 11.48 -5.63 -7.27
CA HIS A 177 11.95 -5.53 -8.66
C HIS A 177 11.39 -6.65 -9.56
N ALA A 178 10.76 -7.68 -9.00
CA ALA A 178 10.05 -8.69 -9.79
C ALA A 178 8.93 -8.07 -10.65
N VAL A 179 8.37 -6.92 -10.26
CA VAL A 179 7.34 -6.23 -11.05
C VAL A 179 7.88 -5.69 -12.38
N GLU A 180 9.21 -5.48 -12.50
CA GLU A 180 9.84 -4.98 -13.73
C GLU A 180 9.75 -5.98 -14.90
N GLN A 181 9.35 -7.23 -14.63
CA GLN A 181 9.04 -8.22 -15.69
C GLN A 181 7.77 -7.84 -16.47
N VAL A 182 6.87 -7.04 -15.89
CA VAL A 182 5.60 -6.66 -16.50
C VAL A 182 5.40 -5.14 -16.62
N LEU A 183 6.03 -4.34 -15.75
CA LEU A 183 5.89 -2.89 -15.76
C LEU A 183 7.18 -2.21 -15.28
N GLN A 184 7.69 -1.27 -16.05
CA GLN A 184 8.89 -0.50 -15.70
C GLN A 184 8.52 0.80 -15.00
N PRO A 185 9.24 1.22 -13.95
CA PRO A 185 9.02 2.52 -13.33
C PRO A 185 9.41 3.67 -14.27
N ASN A 186 8.60 4.74 -14.27
CA ASN A 186 8.82 5.94 -15.08
C ASN A 186 9.75 6.95 -14.39
N ALA A 187 9.79 6.94 -13.06
CA ALA A 187 10.64 7.83 -12.28
C ALA A 187 11.05 7.18 -10.96
N ARG A 188 12.16 7.67 -10.41
CA ARG A 188 12.67 7.27 -9.10
C ARG A 188 12.91 8.52 -8.24
N ILE A 189 12.36 8.51 -7.02
CA ILE A 189 12.50 9.58 -6.04
C ILE A 189 12.99 8.93 -4.73
N GLY A 190 14.30 9.01 -4.47
CA GLY A 190 14.91 8.34 -3.33
C GLY A 190 14.63 6.84 -3.29
N ARG A 191 13.89 6.38 -2.27
CA ARG A 191 13.50 4.97 -2.13
C ARG A 191 12.19 4.63 -2.84
N MET A 192 11.43 5.65 -3.27
CA MET A 192 10.15 5.52 -3.96
C MET A 192 10.33 5.47 -5.47
N VAL A 193 9.41 4.80 -6.17
CA VAL A 193 9.29 4.88 -7.64
C VAL A 193 7.88 5.28 -8.03
N ARG A 194 7.77 5.82 -9.25
CA ARG A 194 6.50 6.13 -9.89
C ARG A 194 6.28 5.21 -11.08
N PHE A 195 5.05 4.69 -11.19
CA PHE A 195 4.56 4.03 -12.39
C PHE A 195 3.41 4.83 -12.96
N GLU A 196 3.27 4.79 -14.30
CA GLU A 196 2.08 5.25 -15.01
C GLU A 196 1.39 4.03 -15.59
N ILE A 197 0.12 3.86 -15.28
CA ILE A 197 -0.67 2.71 -15.68
C ILE A 197 -1.84 3.18 -16.53
N GLU A 198 -1.89 2.68 -17.77
CA GLU A 198 -3.03 2.87 -18.66
C GLU A 198 -3.96 1.66 -18.58
N PRO A 199 -5.29 1.85 -18.59
CA PRO A 199 -6.24 0.75 -18.71
C PRO A 199 -5.96 -0.06 -19.99
N LYS A 200 -5.75 -1.36 -19.82
CA LYS A 200 -5.55 -2.28 -20.95
C LYS A 200 -5.80 -3.72 -20.54
N ASP A 201 -6.06 -4.57 -21.53
CA ASP A 201 -6.06 -6.01 -21.33
C ASP A 201 -4.63 -6.53 -21.26
N TYR A 202 -4.41 -7.48 -20.37
CA TYR A 202 -3.12 -8.17 -20.22
C TYR A 202 -3.19 -9.57 -20.80
N ASP A 203 -2.08 -10.07 -21.30
CA ASP A 203 -1.98 -11.42 -21.80
C ASP A 203 -1.84 -12.46 -20.67
N ARG A 204 -1.96 -13.74 -21.01
CA ARG A 204 -1.89 -14.84 -20.05
C ARG A 204 -0.54 -14.93 -19.35
N ALA A 205 0.55 -14.57 -20.02
CA ALA A 205 1.88 -14.61 -19.44
C ALA A 205 2.03 -13.54 -18.35
N THR A 206 1.51 -12.34 -18.60
CA THR A 206 1.46 -11.25 -17.62
C THR A 206 0.65 -11.66 -16.38
N TYR A 207 -0.55 -12.26 -16.57
CA TYR A 207 -1.34 -12.78 -15.43
C TYR A 207 -0.55 -13.83 -14.64
N ALA A 208 0.12 -14.77 -15.31
CA ALA A 208 0.92 -15.79 -14.63
C ALA A 208 2.06 -15.21 -13.81
N CYS A 209 2.70 -14.12 -14.27
CA CYS A 209 3.71 -13.39 -13.51
C CYS A 209 3.15 -12.71 -12.27
N MET A 210 1.92 -12.16 -12.33
CA MET A 210 1.30 -11.42 -11.23
C MET A 210 0.71 -12.33 -10.13
N LEU A 211 0.24 -13.55 -10.47
CA LEU A 211 -0.41 -14.45 -9.52
C LEU A 211 0.39 -14.71 -8.24
N PRO A 212 1.72 -14.99 -8.27
CA PRO A 212 2.51 -15.20 -7.07
C PRO A 212 2.54 -14.01 -6.12
N TRP A 213 2.34 -12.78 -6.62
CA TRP A 213 2.40 -11.56 -5.80
C TRP A 213 1.29 -11.50 -4.76
N PHE A 214 0.13 -12.12 -5.02
CA PHE A 214 -1.01 -12.18 -4.09
C PHE A 214 -0.74 -13.10 -2.88
N PHE A 215 0.33 -13.87 -2.91
CA PHE A 215 0.77 -14.73 -1.81
C PHE A 215 1.99 -14.18 -1.07
N SER A 216 2.59 -13.09 -1.57
CA SER A 216 3.70 -12.38 -0.91
C SER A 216 3.15 -11.44 0.15
N THR A 217 3.73 -11.48 1.34
CA THR A 217 3.33 -10.61 2.48
C THR A 217 4.20 -9.36 2.61
N ASP A 218 5.17 -9.20 1.70
CA ASP A 218 6.08 -8.05 1.67
C ASP A 218 5.38 -6.78 1.18
#